data_dbad1a8e12840cbd69b565e93a8b9142
#
_entry.id   dbad1a8e12840cbd69b565e93a8b9142
#
_cell.length_a   1.000
_cell.length_b   1.000
_cell.length_c   1.000
_cell.angle_alpha   90.00
_cell.angle_beta   90.00
_cell.angle_gamma   90.00
#
_symmetry.space_group_name_H-M   'P 1'
#
loop_
_entity.id
_entity.type
_entity.pdbx_description
1 polymer ?
#
loop_
_entity_poly.entity_id
_entity_poly.type
_entity_poly.pdbx_seq_one_letter_code
_entity_poly.pdbx_strand_id
1 'polypeptide(L)'
;LVKICTKQSILALAANRDLDEDIAMTAARKVTSDSLLQDIAKSSRQPEVRKAASERIRARKDAEDNGKKAAELLASKREALVQQAHFLAAQKEPLSVKSQFESLMEEAAKLGMGDKQATIDEVYASFKKFCDEADAARIAAEKAEAEKQAKIASLTAALEELETLISENKVADNAERVDAILAECAESKSLMDAAWTKRYNNAT
;
A
#
# COMPACT_ATOMS: atom_id res chain seq x y z
N LEU A 1 -29.65 -14.28 -50.77
CA LEU A 1 -29.48 -15.47 -49.88
C LEU A 1 -28.30 -15.31 -48.92
N VAL A 2 -27.10 -14.85 -49.36
CA VAL A 2 -25.93 -14.68 -48.49
C VAL A 2 -26.19 -13.67 -47.33
N LYS A 3 -27.02 -12.64 -47.57
CA LYS A 3 -27.34 -11.63 -46.54
C LYS A 3 -28.07 -12.21 -45.31
N ILE A 4 -28.80 -13.31 -45.45
CA ILE A 4 -29.57 -13.98 -44.39
C ILE A 4 -28.94 -15.30 -43.94
N CYS A 5 -27.91 -15.77 -44.63
CA CYS A 5 -27.24 -17.03 -44.29
C CYS A 5 -26.38 -16.86 -43.04
N THR A 6 -26.48 -17.80 -42.11
CA THR A 6 -25.67 -17.87 -40.88
C THR A 6 -24.77 -19.11 -40.81
N LYS A 7 -24.97 -20.10 -41.69
CA LYS A 7 -24.15 -21.33 -41.73
C LYS A 7 -22.75 -21.02 -42.25
N GLN A 8 -21.74 -21.15 -41.40
CA GLN A 8 -20.35 -20.80 -41.69
C GLN A 8 -19.77 -21.52 -42.90
N SER A 9 -20.06 -22.82 -43.07
CA SER A 9 -19.59 -23.62 -44.22
C SER A 9 -20.18 -23.14 -45.55
N ILE A 10 -21.45 -22.70 -45.57
CA ILE A 10 -22.10 -22.18 -46.78
C ILE A 10 -21.52 -20.79 -47.11
N LEU A 11 -21.28 -19.96 -46.13
CA LEU A 11 -20.64 -18.65 -46.30
C LEU A 11 -19.21 -18.81 -46.86
N ALA A 12 -18.44 -19.77 -46.35
CA ALA A 12 -17.10 -20.05 -46.85
C ALA A 12 -17.13 -20.58 -48.28
N LEU A 13 -18.12 -21.43 -48.62
CA LEU A 13 -18.29 -21.92 -49.99
C LEU A 13 -18.62 -20.80 -50.99
N ALA A 14 -19.54 -19.91 -50.60
CA ALA A 14 -19.87 -18.71 -51.40
C ALA A 14 -18.66 -17.79 -51.57
N ALA A 15 -17.93 -17.50 -50.49
CA ALA A 15 -16.70 -16.69 -50.51
C ALA A 15 -15.60 -17.28 -51.42
N ASN A 16 -15.54 -18.64 -51.54
CA ASN A 16 -14.51 -19.30 -52.34
C ASN A 16 -14.87 -19.43 -53.80
N ARG A 17 -16.15 -19.65 -54.15
CA ARG A 17 -16.56 -20.11 -55.46
C ARG A 17 -17.45 -19.15 -56.24
N ASP A 18 -18.03 -18.14 -55.58
CA ASP A 18 -18.90 -17.23 -56.28
C ASP A 18 -18.13 -16.41 -57.33
N LEU A 19 -18.76 -16.21 -58.47
CA LEU A 19 -18.20 -15.44 -59.57
C LEU A 19 -18.44 -13.93 -59.37
N ASP A 20 -19.44 -13.61 -58.59
CA ASP A 20 -19.73 -12.22 -58.18
C ASP A 20 -18.88 -11.86 -56.97
N GLU A 21 -18.01 -10.87 -57.13
CA GLU A 21 -17.08 -10.42 -56.12
C GLU A 21 -17.80 -9.83 -54.92
N ASP A 22 -18.89 -9.09 -55.10
CA ASP A 22 -19.65 -8.52 -54.00
C ASP A 22 -20.34 -9.57 -53.14
N ILE A 23 -20.85 -10.62 -53.77
CA ILE A 23 -21.44 -11.77 -53.04
C ILE A 23 -20.34 -12.52 -52.29
N ALA A 24 -19.22 -12.79 -52.92
CA ALA A 24 -18.09 -13.49 -52.32
C ALA A 24 -17.50 -12.67 -51.14
N MET A 25 -17.35 -11.37 -51.32
CA MET A 25 -16.87 -10.45 -50.26
C MET A 25 -17.86 -10.36 -49.08
N THR A 26 -19.16 -10.26 -49.38
CA THR A 26 -20.21 -10.24 -48.35
C THR A 26 -20.23 -11.54 -47.54
N ALA A 27 -20.06 -12.68 -48.21
CA ALA A 27 -19.94 -13.98 -47.56
C ALA A 27 -18.69 -14.07 -46.70
N ALA A 28 -17.52 -13.69 -47.20
CA ALA A 28 -16.26 -13.68 -46.48
C ALA A 28 -16.33 -12.82 -45.21
N ARG A 29 -16.96 -11.65 -45.26
CA ARG A 29 -17.16 -10.76 -44.09
C ARG A 29 -17.97 -11.40 -42.96
N LYS A 30 -18.87 -12.31 -43.28
CA LYS A 30 -19.71 -13.03 -42.29
C LYS A 30 -19.06 -14.29 -41.73
N VAL A 31 -17.99 -14.79 -42.31
CA VAL A 31 -17.26 -15.94 -41.75
C VAL A 31 -16.56 -15.53 -40.45
N THR A 32 -16.83 -16.27 -39.38
CA THR A 32 -16.23 -16.06 -38.06
C THR A 32 -15.16 -17.08 -37.70
N SER A 33 -15.18 -18.25 -38.33
CA SER A 33 -14.19 -19.33 -38.11
C SER A 33 -12.86 -18.99 -38.76
N ASP A 34 -11.78 -19.06 -38.01
CA ASP A 34 -10.41 -18.75 -38.50
C ASP A 34 -9.94 -19.81 -39.50
N SER A 35 -10.30 -21.09 -39.33
CA SER A 35 -9.96 -22.13 -40.29
C SER A 35 -10.61 -21.88 -41.66
N LEU A 36 -11.89 -21.49 -41.67
CA LEU A 36 -12.60 -21.16 -42.90
C LEU A 36 -12.08 -19.86 -43.54
N LEU A 37 -11.67 -18.86 -42.73
CA LEU A 37 -11.01 -17.64 -43.24
C LEU A 37 -9.65 -17.98 -43.87
N GLN A 38 -8.89 -18.91 -43.29
CA GLN A 38 -7.62 -19.38 -43.86
C GLN A 38 -7.85 -20.07 -45.21
N ASP A 39 -8.90 -20.91 -45.34
CA ASP A 39 -9.27 -21.54 -46.58
C ASP A 39 -9.68 -20.53 -47.66
N ILE A 40 -10.44 -19.48 -47.28
CA ILE A 40 -10.81 -18.40 -48.19
C ILE A 40 -9.58 -17.62 -48.66
N ALA A 41 -8.65 -17.28 -47.72
CA ALA A 41 -7.42 -16.59 -48.03
C ALA A 41 -6.51 -17.36 -49.02
N LYS A 42 -6.57 -18.70 -48.99
CA LYS A 42 -5.77 -19.55 -49.86
C LYS A 42 -6.46 -19.87 -51.20
N SER A 43 -7.77 -20.10 -51.22
CA SER A 43 -8.46 -20.76 -52.31
C SER A 43 -9.60 -19.97 -52.92
N SER A 44 -9.97 -18.78 -52.43
CA SER A 44 -10.99 -17.97 -53.07
C SER A 44 -10.59 -17.60 -54.51
N ARG A 45 -11.54 -17.65 -55.44
CA ARG A 45 -11.32 -17.25 -56.85
C ARG A 45 -11.02 -15.77 -56.98
N GLN A 46 -11.60 -14.94 -56.10
CA GLN A 46 -11.48 -13.49 -56.15
C GLN A 46 -10.22 -13.02 -55.38
N PRO A 47 -9.25 -12.33 -56.02
CA PRO A 47 -8.05 -11.86 -55.35
C PRO A 47 -8.32 -10.92 -54.16
N GLU A 48 -9.30 -10.03 -54.29
CA GLU A 48 -9.66 -9.06 -53.23
C GLU A 48 -10.28 -9.79 -52.03
N VAL A 49 -11.05 -10.84 -52.24
CA VAL A 49 -11.60 -11.69 -51.16
C VAL A 49 -10.49 -12.40 -50.41
N ARG A 50 -9.47 -12.93 -51.12
CA ARG A 50 -8.28 -13.54 -50.48
C ARG A 50 -7.53 -12.54 -49.64
N LYS A 51 -7.33 -11.33 -50.15
CA LYS A 51 -6.67 -10.24 -49.42
C LYS A 51 -7.45 -9.82 -48.17
N ALA A 52 -8.74 -9.60 -48.29
CA ALA A 52 -9.61 -9.26 -47.17
C ALA A 52 -9.65 -10.33 -46.09
N ALA A 53 -9.68 -11.63 -46.47
CA ALA A 53 -9.61 -12.75 -45.54
C ALA A 53 -8.26 -12.77 -44.80
N SER A 54 -7.15 -12.56 -45.50
CA SER A 54 -5.79 -12.50 -44.92
C SER A 54 -5.63 -11.35 -43.95
N GLU A 55 -6.12 -10.16 -44.31
CA GLU A 55 -6.11 -8.97 -43.44
C GLU A 55 -6.91 -9.17 -42.16
N ARG A 56 -8.06 -9.85 -42.24
CA ARG A 56 -8.87 -10.18 -41.06
C ARG A 56 -8.19 -11.18 -40.14
N ILE A 57 -7.54 -12.20 -40.70
CA ILE A 57 -6.75 -13.16 -39.88
C ILE A 57 -5.63 -12.44 -39.18
N ARG A 58 -4.89 -11.57 -39.89
CA ARG A 58 -3.81 -10.79 -39.32
C ARG A 58 -4.31 -9.86 -38.20
N ALA A 59 -5.39 -9.11 -38.46
CA ALA A 59 -5.96 -8.19 -37.45
C ALA A 59 -6.43 -8.93 -36.18
N ARG A 60 -6.98 -10.14 -36.30
CA ARG A 60 -7.35 -10.97 -35.15
C ARG A 60 -6.13 -11.42 -34.36
N LYS A 61 -5.10 -11.88 -35.05
CA LYS A 61 -3.85 -12.31 -34.43
C LYS A 61 -3.18 -11.13 -33.70
N ASP A 62 -3.11 -9.98 -34.36
CA ASP A 62 -2.55 -8.77 -33.77
C ASP A 62 -3.36 -8.33 -32.52
N ALA A 63 -4.69 -8.45 -32.55
CA ALA A 63 -5.55 -8.15 -31.41
C ALA A 63 -5.34 -9.15 -30.25
N GLU A 64 -5.19 -10.44 -30.56
CA GLU A 64 -4.89 -11.48 -29.55
C GLU A 64 -3.51 -11.27 -28.92
N ASP A 65 -2.49 -11.02 -29.73
CA ASP A 65 -1.13 -10.77 -29.26
C ASP A 65 -1.05 -9.48 -28.42
N ASN A 66 -1.76 -8.43 -28.83
CA ASN A 66 -1.85 -7.19 -28.04
C ASN A 66 -2.59 -7.42 -26.71
N GLY A 67 -3.67 -8.22 -26.73
CA GLY A 67 -4.39 -8.64 -25.52
C GLY A 67 -3.49 -9.41 -24.55
N LYS A 68 -2.70 -10.36 -25.04
CA LYS A 68 -1.73 -11.12 -24.23
C LYS A 68 -0.68 -10.18 -23.60
N LYS A 69 -0.08 -9.31 -24.41
CA LYS A 69 0.92 -8.34 -23.92
C LYS A 69 0.34 -7.38 -22.86
N ALA A 70 -0.89 -6.92 -23.04
CA ALA A 70 -1.56 -6.09 -22.07
C ALA A 70 -1.82 -6.83 -20.75
N ALA A 71 -2.25 -8.11 -20.82
CA ALA A 71 -2.44 -8.95 -19.64
C ALA A 71 -1.14 -9.24 -18.90
N GLU A 72 -0.05 -9.54 -19.63
CA GLU A 72 1.29 -9.75 -19.06
C GLU A 72 1.81 -8.47 -18.36
N LEU A 73 1.65 -7.31 -18.99
CA LEU A 73 2.04 -6.03 -18.40
C LEU A 73 1.25 -5.74 -17.11
N LEU A 74 -0.06 -6.03 -17.11
CA LEU A 74 -0.90 -5.86 -15.94
C LEU A 74 -0.48 -6.80 -14.80
N ALA A 75 -0.21 -8.07 -15.11
CA ALA A 75 0.28 -9.04 -14.14
C ALA A 75 1.64 -8.61 -13.54
N SER A 76 2.56 -8.13 -14.37
CA SER A 76 3.85 -7.61 -13.92
C SER A 76 3.71 -6.39 -13.00
N LYS A 77 2.81 -5.46 -13.31
CA LYS A 77 2.54 -4.31 -12.43
C LYS A 77 1.96 -4.73 -11.08
N ARG A 78 1.02 -5.69 -11.07
CA ARG A 78 0.47 -6.23 -9.82
C ARG A 78 1.53 -6.89 -8.95
N GLU A 79 2.41 -7.67 -9.57
CA GLU A 79 3.52 -8.31 -8.85
C GLU A 79 4.49 -7.28 -8.27
N ALA A 80 4.82 -6.23 -9.03
CA ALA A 80 5.68 -5.14 -8.54
C ALA A 80 5.09 -4.43 -7.32
N LEU A 81 3.77 -4.18 -7.29
CA LEU A 81 3.11 -3.59 -6.12
C LEU A 81 3.16 -4.49 -4.90
N VAL A 82 2.98 -5.81 -5.06
CA VAL A 82 3.12 -6.77 -3.96
C VAL A 82 4.55 -6.77 -3.41
N GLN A 83 5.56 -6.79 -4.28
CA GLN A 83 6.96 -6.72 -3.85
C GLN A 83 7.28 -5.41 -3.12
N GLN A 84 6.76 -4.28 -3.61
CA GLN A 84 6.92 -2.99 -2.96
C GLN A 84 6.20 -2.95 -1.59
N ALA A 85 5.01 -3.56 -1.46
CA ALA A 85 4.32 -3.70 -0.19
C ALA A 85 5.15 -4.49 0.83
N HIS A 86 5.71 -5.63 0.43
CA HIS A 86 6.62 -6.41 1.29
C HIS A 86 7.87 -5.61 1.69
N PHE A 87 8.45 -4.86 0.76
CA PHE A 87 9.60 -4.01 1.04
C PHE A 87 9.28 -2.94 2.09
N LEU A 88 8.15 -2.25 1.95
CA LEU A 88 7.71 -1.23 2.91
C LEU A 88 7.36 -1.86 4.27
N ALA A 89 6.71 -3.02 4.28
CA ALA A 89 6.38 -3.73 5.52
C ALA A 89 7.60 -4.23 6.30
N ALA A 90 8.73 -4.44 5.63
CA ALA A 90 9.98 -4.88 6.25
C ALA A 90 10.82 -3.73 6.84
N GLN A 91 10.39 -2.46 6.71
CA GLN A 91 11.12 -1.32 7.26
C GLN A 91 11.09 -1.33 8.80
N LYS A 92 12.23 -0.99 9.42
CA LYS A 92 12.36 -0.97 10.89
C LYS A 92 11.54 0.14 11.55
N GLU A 93 11.32 1.23 10.83
CA GLU A 93 10.57 2.40 11.28
C GLU A 93 9.24 2.50 10.52
N PRO A 94 8.19 1.77 10.96
CA PRO A 94 6.96 1.66 10.20
C PRO A 94 6.24 3.01 10.02
N LEU A 95 6.34 3.89 11.01
CA LEU A 95 5.69 5.21 10.97
C LEU A 95 6.29 6.13 9.90
N SER A 96 7.57 5.99 9.59
CA SER A 96 8.25 6.80 8.57
C SER A 96 7.79 6.48 7.14
N VAL A 97 7.30 5.27 6.90
CA VAL A 97 6.84 4.79 5.58
C VAL A 97 5.33 4.61 5.47
N LYS A 98 4.58 4.96 6.52
CA LYS A 98 3.12 4.78 6.57
C LYS A 98 2.39 5.44 5.41
N SER A 99 2.70 6.70 5.11
CA SER A 99 2.08 7.43 4.00
C SER A 99 2.43 6.84 2.62
N GLN A 100 3.63 6.30 2.48
CA GLN A 100 4.05 5.63 1.24
C GLN A 100 3.27 4.33 1.05
N PHE A 101 3.03 3.58 2.13
CA PHE A 101 2.22 2.35 2.09
C PHE A 101 0.75 2.66 1.76
N GLU A 102 0.18 3.72 2.36
CA GLU A 102 -1.19 4.17 2.05
C GLU A 102 -1.34 4.56 0.57
N SER A 103 -0.37 5.30 0.02
CA SER A 103 -0.34 5.65 -1.41
C SER A 103 -0.23 4.41 -2.31
N LEU A 104 0.54 3.41 -1.91
CA LEU A 104 0.65 2.14 -2.63
C LEU A 104 -0.68 1.39 -2.63
N MET A 105 -1.43 1.38 -1.51
CA MET A 105 -2.75 0.75 -1.44
C MET A 105 -3.77 1.45 -2.33
N GLU A 106 -3.71 2.78 -2.45
CA GLU A 106 -4.54 3.52 -3.41
C GLU A 106 -4.21 3.15 -4.86
N GLU A 107 -2.93 3.00 -5.19
CA GLU A 107 -2.51 2.57 -6.53
C GLU A 107 -2.98 1.15 -6.82
N ALA A 108 -2.84 0.24 -5.86
CA ALA A 108 -3.33 -1.13 -5.94
C ALA A 108 -4.85 -1.18 -6.18
N ALA A 109 -5.62 -0.35 -5.48
CA ALA A 109 -7.06 -0.25 -5.65
C ALA A 109 -7.45 0.25 -7.06
N LYS A 110 -6.74 1.26 -7.59
CA LYS A 110 -6.95 1.80 -8.95
C LYS A 110 -6.60 0.77 -10.04
N LEU A 111 -5.55 -0.01 -9.83
CA LEU A 111 -5.11 -1.03 -10.78
C LEU A 111 -6.01 -2.26 -10.78
N GLY A 112 -6.64 -2.58 -9.65
CA GLY A 112 -7.40 -3.80 -9.41
C GLY A 112 -6.49 -5.02 -9.35
N MET A 113 -6.20 -5.53 -8.15
CA MET A 113 -5.17 -6.55 -7.91
C MET A 113 -5.54 -7.96 -8.37
N GLY A 114 -6.84 -8.26 -8.59
CA GLY A 114 -7.28 -9.57 -9.02
C GLY A 114 -6.88 -10.68 -8.05
N ASP A 115 -6.15 -11.68 -8.52
CA ASP A 115 -5.63 -12.82 -7.73
C ASP A 115 -4.62 -12.41 -6.64
N LYS A 116 -4.00 -11.24 -6.75
CA LYS A 116 -3.04 -10.70 -5.77
C LYS A 116 -3.70 -9.88 -4.65
N GLN A 117 -5.02 -9.66 -4.71
CA GLN A 117 -5.72 -8.83 -3.73
C GLN A 117 -5.54 -9.34 -2.29
N ALA A 118 -5.77 -10.63 -2.07
CA ALA A 118 -5.64 -11.22 -0.75
C ALA A 118 -4.22 -11.06 -0.17
N THR A 119 -3.20 -11.23 -1.01
CA THR A 119 -1.80 -11.11 -0.60
C THR A 119 -1.47 -9.69 -0.14
N ILE A 120 -1.87 -8.67 -0.92
CA ILE A 120 -1.56 -7.28 -0.55
C ILE A 120 -2.35 -6.82 0.67
N ASP A 121 -3.60 -7.28 0.82
CA ASP A 121 -4.43 -6.98 1.98
C ASP A 121 -3.84 -7.59 3.28
N GLU A 122 -3.31 -8.83 3.22
CA GLU A 122 -2.65 -9.48 4.34
C GLU A 122 -1.38 -8.73 4.76
N VAL A 123 -0.55 -8.33 3.79
CA VAL A 123 0.67 -7.54 4.05
C VAL A 123 0.30 -6.19 4.67
N TYR A 124 -0.73 -5.52 4.16
CA TYR A 124 -1.19 -4.24 4.69
C TYR A 124 -1.75 -4.38 6.12
N ALA A 125 -2.54 -5.41 6.40
CA ALA A 125 -3.06 -5.67 7.74
C ALA A 125 -1.95 -5.89 8.77
N SER A 126 -0.92 -6.66 8.38
CA SER A 126 0.25 -6.89 9.23
C SER A 126 1.06 -5.61 9.47
N PHE A 127 1.26 -4.81 8.42
CA PHE A 127 1.94 -3.52 8.51
C PHE A 127 1.17 -2.53 9.39
N LYS A 128 -0.16 -2.45 9.25
CA LYS A 128 -1.01 -1.60 10.07
C LYS A 128 -0.89 -1.94 11.55
N LYS A 129 -0.94 -3.24 11.89
CA LYS A 129 -0.74 -3.70 13.27
C LYS A 129 0.62 -3.25 13.83
N PHE A 130 1.67 -3.36 13.02
CA PHE A 130 3.01 -2.91 13.42
C PHE A 130 3.07 -1.39 13.62
N CYS A 131 2.40 -0.60 12.78
CA CYS A 131 2.27 0.85 12.99
C CYS A 131 1.52 1.18 14.29
N ASP A 132 0.41 0.49 14.56
CA ASP A 132 -0.40 0.72 15.77
C ASP A 132 0.41 0.38 17.05
N GLU A 133 1.20 -0.69 17.04
CA GLU A 133 2.11 -1.06 18.12
C GLU A 133 3.23 -0.01 18.32
N ALA A 134 3.81 0.48 17.23
CA ALA A 134 4.85 1.52 17.28
C ALA A 134 4.31 2.86 17.79
N ASP A 135 3.11 3.27 17.36
CA ASP A 135 2.44 4.47 17.87
C ASP A 135 2.11 4.34 19.35
N ALA A 136 1.59 3.19 19.81
CA ALA A 136 1.30 2.94 21.20
C ALA A 136 2.57 3.00 22.06
N ALA A 137 3.67 2.42 21.59
CA ALA A 137 4.96 2.47 22.28
C ALA A 137 5.50 3.91 22.37
N ARG A 138 5.38 4.72 21.31
CA ARG A 138 5.77 6.13 21.28
C ARG A 138 4.96 6.95 22.28
N ILE A 139 3.62 6.79 22.28
CA ILE A 139 2.73 7.49 23.21
C ILE A 139 3.05 7.11 24.66
N ALA A 140 3.30 5.82 24.94
CA ALA A 140 3.67 5.37 26.27
C ALA A 140 5.01 5.96 26.74
N ALA A 141 6.01 6.03 25.84
CA ALA A 141 7.30 6.64 26.13
C ALA A 141 7.19 8.15 26.37
N GLU A 142 6.42 8.86 25.56
CA GLU A 142 6.15 10.30 25.74
C GLU A 142 5.45 10.57 27.09
N LYS A 143 4.47 9.74 27.47
CA LYS A 143 3.77 9.84 28.75
C LYS A 143 4.72 9.58 29.93
N ALA A 144 5.52 8.53 29.86
CA ALA A 144 6.49 8.22 30.91
C ALA A 144 7.53 9.33 31.08
N GLU A 145 8.01 9.93 29.99
CA GLU A 145 8.94 11.06 30.07
C GLU A 145 8.26 12.31 30.63
N ALA A 146 7.00 12.58 30.25
CA ALA A 146 6.23 13.70 30.82
C ALA A 146 6.00 13.52 32.33
N GLU A 147 5.65 12.31 32.77
CA GLU A 147 5.50 11.98 34.22
C GLU A 147 6.82 12.16 34.96
N LYS A 148 7.93 11.73 34.39
CA LYS A 148 9.28 11.92 34.94
C LYS A 148 9.64 13.40 35.06
N GLN A 149 9.39 14.21 34.03
CA GLN A 149 9.64 15.63 34.02
C GLN A 149 8.77 16.37 35.06
N ALA A 150 7.49 16.00 35.21
CA ALA A 150 6.61 16.54 36.22
C ALA A 150 7.12 16.22 37.64
N LYS A 151 7.61 14.98 37.86
CA LYS A 151 8.20 14.60 39.15
C LYS A 151 9.48 15.40 39.47
N ILE A 152 10.37 15.57 38.47
CA ILE A 152 11.58 16.39 38.61
C ILE A 152 11.21 17.83 38.95
N ALA A 153 10.20 18.43 38.32
CA ALA A 153 9.73 19.77 38.60
C ALA A 153 9.17 19.88 40.04
N SER A 154 8.36 18.90 40.48
CA SER A 154 7.84 18.83 41.85
C SER A 154 8.96 18.78 42.90
N LEU A 155 9.96 17.92 42.69
CA LEU A 155 11.09 17.75 43.59
C LEU A 155 11.98 19.03 43.63
N THR A 156 12.12 19.72 42.50
CA THR A 156 12.87 20.97 42.44
C THR A 156 12.15 22.06 43.23
N ALA A 157 10.84 22.18 43.05
CA ALA A 157 10.02 23.13 43.79
C ALA A 157 10.02 22.83 45.32
N ALA A 158 9.93 21.54 45.68
CA ALA A 158 10.00 21.12 47.08
C ALA A 158 11.36 21.47 47.73
N LEU A 159 12.47 21.29 47.01
CA LEU A 159 13.79 21.68 47.50
C LEU A 159 13.91 23.23 47.66
N GLU A 160 13.38 23.99 46.71
CA GLU A 160 13.35 25.46 46.79
C GLU A 160 12.52 25.96 47.98
N GLU A 161 11.39 25.30 48.28
CA GLU A 161 10.58 25.55 49.47
C GLU A 161 11.39 25.26 50.73
N LEU A 162 12.10 24.15 50.84
CA LEU A 162 12.94 23.77 51.95
C LEU A 162 14.05 24.81 52.17
N GLU A 163 14.76 25.19 51.11
CA GLU A 163 15.83 26.22 51.18
C GLU A 163 15.28 27.58 51.69
N THR A 164 14.06 27.91 51.27
CA THR A 164 13.38 29.13 51.72
C THR A 164 13.06 29.07 53.21
N LEU A 165 12.48 27.96 53.71
CA LEU A 165 12.19 27.76 55.13
C LEU A 165 13.46 27.80 56.01
N ILE A 166 14.56 27.28 55.49
CA ILE A 166 15.87 27.34 56.20
C ILE A 166 16.36 28.77 56.24
N SER A 167 16.35 29.50 55.11
CA SER A 167 16.85 30.87 55.04
C SER A 167 16.04 31.88 55.91
N GLU A 168 14.74 31.59 56.05
CA GLU A 168 13.83 32.41 56.90
C GLU A 168 13.82 31.97 58.39
N ASN A 169 14.58 30.94 58.74
CA ASN A 169 14.66 30.35 60.08
C ASN A 169 13.29 29.87 60.62
N LYS A 170 12.44 29.31 59.69
CA LYS A 170 11.08 28.84 59.96
C LYS A 170 10.95 27.33 60.03
N VAL A 171 12.04 26.60 60.06
CA VAL A 171 12.05 25.12 60.05
C VAL A 171 11.27 24.53 61.22
N ALA A 172 11.46 25.08 62.45
CA ALA A 172 10.79 24.58 63.66
C ALA A 172 9.26 24.78 63.59
N ASP A 173 8.80 25.91 63.06
CA ASP A 173 7.36 26.18 62.89
C ASP A 173 6.66 25.38 61.80
N ASN A 174 7.45 24.74 60.90
CA ASN A 174 6.96 23.97 59.79
C ASN A 174 7.50 22.54 59.79
N ALA A 175 7.78 21.93 60.92
CA ALA A 175 8.48 20.65 61.04
C ALA A 175 7.81 19.54 60.26
N GLU A 176 6.49 19.38 60.31
CA GLU A 176 5.76 18.33 59.55
C GLU A 176 5.92 18.51 58.02
N ARG A 177 5.91 19.76 57.52
CA ARG A 177 6.09 20.06 56.10
C ARG A 177 7.54 19.81 55.67
N VAL A 178 8.51 20.13 56.48
CA VAL A 178 9.93 19.87 56.26
C VAL A 178 10.17 18.35 56.16
N ASP A 179 9.63 17.58 57.12
CA ASP A 179 9.75 16.12 57.12
C ASP A 179 9.12 15.49 55.85
N ALA A 180 7.97 16.00 55.44
CA ALA A 180 7.31 15.52 54.20
C ALA A 180 8.16 15.83 52.96
N ILE A 181 8.75 17.01 52.82
CA ILE A 181 9.64 17.38 51.72
C ILE A 181 10.90 16.49 51.73
N LEU A 182 11.51 16.29 52.88
CA LEU A 182 12.69 15.45 52.98
C LEU A 182 12.41 13.99 52.57
N ALA A 183 11.29 13.45 53.01
CA ALA A 183 10.86 12.09 52.62
C ALA A 183 10.64 11.98 51.11
N GLU A 184 9.90 12.92 50.51
CA GLU A 184 9.65 12.95 49.06
C GLU A 184 10.95 13.05 48.24
N CYS A 185 11.85 13.94 48.66
CA CYS A 185 13.15 14.13 48.03
C CYS A 185 14.05 12.89 48.17
N ALA A 186 14.06 12.23 49.32
CA ALA A 186 14.86 11.04 49.56
C ALA A 186 14.44 9.87 48.67
N GLU A 187 13.13 9.61 48.54
CA GLU A 187 12.59 8.54 47.72
C GLU A 187 12.93 8.68 46.23
N SER A 188 13.00 9.91 45.74
CA SER A 188 13.15 10.20 44.33
C SER A 188 14.51 10.77 43.92
N LYS A 189 15.46 10.78 44.82
CA LYS A 189 16.81 11.35 44.60
C LYS A 189 17.53 10.81 43.36
N SER A 190 17.30 9.57 43.01
CA SER A 190 17.91 8.91 41.82
C SER A 190 17.46 9.52 40.48
N LEU A 191 16.37 10.27 40.46
CA LEU A 191 15.88 10.96 39.27
C LEU A 191 16.57 12.30 39.01
N MET A 192 17.30 12.82 40.00
CA MET A 192 17.84 14.18 40.02
C MET A 192 19.30 14.22 39.62
N ASP A 193 19.74 15.34 39.10
CA ASP A 193 21.12 15.56 38.72
C ASP A 193 22.05 15.78 39.90
N ALA A 194 23.36 15.85 39.64
CA ALA A 194 24.37 16.05 40.65
C ALA A 194 24.26 17.44 41.33
N ALA A 195 23.81 18.45 40.59
CA ALA A 195 23.65 19.81 41.14
C ALA A 195 22.51 19.87 42.15
N TRP A 196 21.36 19.28 41.82
CA TRP A 196 20.22 19.16 42.75
C TRP A 196 20.60 18.30 43.95
N THR A 197 21.28 17.18 43.76
CA THR A 197 21.71 16.31 44.84
C THR A 197 22.64 17.02 45.81
N LYS A 198 23.53 17.90 45.33
CA LYS A 198 24.40 18.73 46.16
C LYS A 198 23.59 19.73 46.99
N ARG A 199 22.60 20.43 46.38
CA ARG A 199 21.71 21.34 47.09
C ARG A 199 20.95 20.65 48.21
N TYR A 200 20.33 19.48 47.90
CA TYR A 200 19.62 18.66 48.86
C TYR A 200 20.51 18.25 50.05
N ASN A 201 21.72 17.75 49.79
CA ASN A 201 22.63 17.37 50.84
C ASN A 201 23.15 18.55 51.69
N ASN A 202 23.09 19.78 51.19
CA ASN A 202 23.43 20.98 51.94
C ASN A 202 22.25 21.48 52.81
N ALA A 203 21.02 21.13 52.44
CA ALA A 203 19.79 21.50 53.13
C ALA A 203 19.39 20.50 54.23
N THR A 204 19.94 19.29 54.19
CA THR A 204 19.71 18.22 55.19
C THR A 204 20.86 18.16 56.20
#